data_c648cc25bc15a0b5fbff9648d56fd1e1
#
_entry.id   c648cc25bc15a0b5fbff9648d56fd1e1
#
_cell.length_a   1.000
_cell.length_b   1.000
_cell.length_c   1.000
_cell.angle_alpha   90.00
_cell.angle_beta   90.00
_cell.angle_gamma   90.00
#
_symmetry.space_group_name_H-M   'P 1'
#
loop_
_entity.id
_entity.type
_entity.pdbx_description
1 polymer ?
#
loop_
_entity_poly.entity_id
_entity_poly.type
_entity_poly.pdbx_seq_one_letter_code
_entity_poly.pdbx_strand_id
1 'polypeptide(L)'
;MHIRHSEIRRMVARQWRRNTIQCQDVEVRGLAILPQSVMSGLQEGKTKMTNANQMGVRRFGRVNWLGTWTLMRREIKRFMNVWSQTVMAPLINAGLFLLIFTIAIGPQRGDVMGVPFMVFLAPGILTMTVIQNAFANTSSSLASAKIQGNIVDTLMPPLSAVELVVGYIGGAVARGALVAVVIAIGSAVFLGVGMQAPLWVVVFVLLGSILMGGLGMIAGIFANKFDQLSAISNFLITPLAFLSGTFYSIEALPPFMQALSHANPFFYVIDGVRYGMIGVSDSSPWIGLLVVGAACVVVLGVCLRWMRTGYRLKS
;
A
#
# COMPACT_ATOMS: atom_id res chain seq x y z
N MET A 1 -13.53 -46.06 1.87
CA MET A 1 -12.80 -46.41 0.63
C MET A 1 -11.96 -45.21 0.21
N HIS A 2 -10.71 -45.10 0.74
CA HIS A 2 -9.81 -43.97 0.50
C HIS A 2 -8.87 -44.29 -0.67
N ILE A 3 -9.18 -43.76 -1.85
CA ILE A 3 -8.27 -43.81 -2.99
C ILE A 3 -7.21 -42.72 -2.76
N ARG A 4 -5.92 -43.09 -2.63
CA ARG A 4 -4.84 -42.13 -2.38
C ARG A 4 -4.65 -41.22 -3.58
N HIS A 5 -4.58 -39.92 -3.34
CA HIS A 5 -4.35 -38.85 -4.34
C HIS A 5 -3.15 -39.13 -5.29
N SER A 6 -2.20 -39.95 -4.89
CA SER A 6 -1.06 -40.38 -5.68
C SER A 6 -1.40 -41.31 -6.85
N GLU A 7 -2.47 -42.13 -6.71
CA GLU A 7 -2.91 -43.06 -7.78
C GLU A 7 -3.68 -42.35 -8.88
N ILE A 8 -4.49 -41.34 -8.52
CA ILE A 8 -5.21 -40.52 -9.48
C ILE A 8 -4.23 -39.75 -10.38
N ARG A 9 -3.17 -39.16 -9.78
CA ARG A 9 -2.13 -38.48 -10.56
C ARG A 9 -1.39 -39.39 -11.52
N ARG A 10 -1.14 -40.65 -11.14
CA ARG A 10 -0.48 -41.64 -12.03
C ARG A 10 -1.41 -42.13 -13.15
N MET A 11 -2.71 -42.22 -12.90
CA MET A 11 -3.69 -42.57 -13.93
C MET A 11 -3.83 -41.44 -14.96
N VAL A 12 -3.98 -40.19 -14.52
CA VAL A 12 -4.11 -39.02 -15.40
C VAL A 12 -2.85 -38.86 -16.24
N ALA A 13 -1.66 -39.03 -15.66
CA ALA A 13 -0.40 -38.91 -16.39
C ALA A 13 -0.21 -40.04 -17.44
N ARG A 14 -0.70 -41.27 -17.17
CA ARG A 14 -0.69 -42.36 -18.15
C ARG A 14 -1.69 -42.15 -19.28
N GLN A 15 -2.86 -41.60 -18.98
CA GLN A 15 -3.89 -41.26 -19.98
C GLN A 15 -3.39 -40.17 -20.90
N TRP A 16 -2.74 -39.15 -20.34
CA TRP A 16 -2.16 -38.01 -21.10
C TRP A 16 -1.07 -38.46 -22.07
N ARG A 17 -0.16 -39.33 -21.64
CA ARG A 17 0.88 -39.93 -22.50
C ARG A 17 0.30 -40.77 -23.64
N ARG A 18 -0.77 -41.56 -23.41
CA ARG A 18 -1.41 -42.34 -24.47
C ARG A 18 -2.05 -41.44 -25.52
N ASN A 19 -2.73 -40.38 -25.10
CA ASN A 19 -3.38 -39.44 -26.04
C ASN A 19 -2.34 -38.67 -26.87
N THR A 20 -1.21 -38.30 -26.29
CA THR A 20 -0.13 -37.58 -26.99
C THR A 20 0.55 -38.48 -28.06
N ILE A 21 0.76 -39.76 -27.76
CA ILE A 21 1.33 -40.72 -28.71
C ILE A 21 0.33 -40.99 -29.86
N GLN A 22 -0.97 -41.14 -29.55
CA GLN A 22 -1.99 -41.37 -30.55
C GLN A 22 -2.22 -40.18 -31.50
N CYS A 23 -2.06 -38.94 -31.02
CA CYS A 23 -2.07 -37.75 -31.85
C CYS A 23 -0.85 -37.66 -32.78
N GLN A 24 0.33 -38.05 -32.34
CA GLN A 24 1.53 -38.05 -33.18
C GLN A 24 1.45 -39.10 -34.31
N ASP A 25 0.92 -40.29 -34.05
CA ASP A 25 0.80 -41.35 -35.05
C ASP A 25 -0.26 -41.01 -36.15
N VAL A 26 -1.30 -40.26 -35.80
CA VAL A 26 -2.30 -39.78 -36.79
C VAL A 26 -1.72 -38.66 -37.65
N GLU A 27 -0.91 -37.76 -37.08
CA GLU A 27 -0.29 -36.68 -37.84
C GLU A 27 0.74 -37.20 -38.85
N VAL A 28 1.54 -38.22 -38.46
CA VAL A 28 2.57 -38.82 -39.35
C VAL A 28 1.96 -39.58 -40.50
N ARG A 29 0.83 -40.28 -40.33
CA ARG A 29 0.13 -41.02 -41.42
C ARG A 29 -0.64 -40.14 -42.37
N GLY A 30 -1.17 -38.99 -41.92
CA GLY A 30 -1.89 -38.03 -42.76
C GLY A 30 -0.94 -37.20 -43.66
N LEU A 31 0.30 -36.99 -43.26
CA LEU A 31 1.30 -36.22 -44.00
C LEU A 31 1.95 -36.97 -45.19
N ALA A 32 1.91 -38.30 -45.19
CA ALA A 32 2.51 -39.12 -46.25
C ALA A 32 1.79 -39.10 -47.59
N ILE A 33 0.63 -38.47 -47.71
CA ILE A 33 -0.22 -38.45 -48.93
C ILE A 33 -0.21 -37.05 -49.59
N LEU A 34 0.43 -36.07 -49.04
CA LEU A 34 0.44 -34.69 -49.59
C LEU A 34 1.53 -34.47 -50.65
N PRO A 35 1.23 -33.73 -51.73
CA PRO A 35 2.26 -33.36 -52.77
C PRO A 35 3.38 -32.56 -52.12
N GLN A 36 4.63 -32.74 -52.65
CA GLN A 36 5.84 -32.07 -52.11
C GLN A 36 5.72 -30.55 -52.06
N SER A 37 4.96 -29.95 -52.98
CA SER A 37 4.71 -28.49 -53.00
C SER A 37 3.87 -27.98 -51.76
N VAL A 38 3.02 -28.84 -51.23
CA VAL A 38 2.23 -28.53 -50.03
C VAL A 38 3.08 -28.73 -48.75
N MET A 39 3.96 -29.74 -48.81
CA MET A 39 4.89 -30.00 -47.69
C MET A 39 5.92 -28.88 -47.51
N SER A 40 6.45 -28.30 -48.59
CA SER A 40 7.36 -27.15 -48.49
C SER A 40 6.67 -25.90 -47.92
N GLY A 41 5.42 -25.64 -48.34
CA GLY A 41 4.64 -24.52 -47.78
C GLY A 41 4.27 -24.69 -46.31
N LEU A 42 4.00 -25.93 -45.86
CA LEU A 42 3.75 -26.22 -44.44
C LEU A 42 5.02 -26.13 -43.60
N GLN A 43 6.18 -26.51 -44.15
CA GLN A 43 7.48 -26.35 -43.49
C GLN A 43 7.88 -24.88 -43.37
N GLU A 44 7.70 -24.07 -44.40
CA GLU A 44 7.93 -22.61 -44.31
C GLU A 44 6.95 -21.95 -43.35
N GLY A 45 5.70 -22.36 -43.34
CA GLY A 45 4.72 -21.89 -42.34
C GLY A 45 5.11 -22.26 -40.88
N LYS A 46 5.56 -23.51 -40.66
CA LYS A 46 6.07 -23.94 -39.34
C LYS A 46 7.30 -23.17 -38.92
N THR A 47 8.26 -22.91 -39.85
CA THR A 47 9.47 -22.13 -39.55
C THR A 47 9.14 -20.67 -39.27
N LYS A 48 8.21 -20.07 -39.98
CA LYS A 48 7.70 -18.71 -39.67
C LYS A 48 6.94 -18.64 -38.35
N MET A 49 6.14 -19.64 -38.01
CA MET A 49 5.45 -19.72 -36.71
C MET A 49 6.44 -19.95 -35.55
N THR A 50 7.50 -20.76 -35.76
CA THR A 50 8.52 -20.98 -34.72
C THR A 50 9.34 -19.72 -34.48
N ASN A 51 9.63 -18.96 -35.53
CA ASN A 51 10.32 -17.67 -35.40
C ASN A 51 9.41 -16.55 -34.83
N ALA A 52 8.10 -16.59 -35.10
CA ALA A 52 7.13 -15.66 -34.49
C ALA A 52 6.91 -15.96 -32.97
N ASN A 53 7.00 -17.24 -32.57
CA ASN A 53 6.91 -17.63 -31.16
C ASN A 53 8.23 -17.44 -30.38
N GLN A 54 9.32 -17.11 -31.04
CA GLN A 54 10.53 -16.59 -30.40
C GLN A 54 10.45 -15.05 -30.18
N MET A 55 9.31 -14.52 -29.84
CA MET A 55 9.31 -13.31 -29.04
C MET A 55 10.07 -13.66 -27.77
N GLY A 56 11.32 -13.14 -27.69
CA GLY A 56 12.30 -13.56 -26.72
C GLY A 56 11.70 -13.63 -25.34
N VAL A 57 11.81 -14.76 -24.67
CA VAL A 57 11.48 -14.91 -23.26
C VAL A 57 12.20 -13.79 -22.55
N ARG A 58 11.46 -12.76 -22.14
CA ARG A 58 12.04 -11.66 -21.37
C ARG A 58 12.69 -12.27 -20.14
N ARG A 59 14.02 -12.35 -20.15
CA ARG A 59 14.80 -12.75 -18.98
C ARG A 59 14.75 -11.57 -18.02
N PHE A 60 13.86 -11.64 -17.06
CA PHE A 60 13.87 -10.73 -15.92
C PHE A 60 15.17 -11.00 -15.16
N GLY A 61 15.92 -9.93 -14.81
CA GLY A 61 17.04 -10.03 -13.89
C GLY A 61 16.57 -10.50 -12.49
N ARG A 62 17.45 -10.46 -11.50
CA ARG A 62 17.10 -10.82 -10.10
C ARG A 62 15.93 -10.00 -9.55
N VAL A 63 15.67 -8.80 -10.09
CA VAL A 63 14.58 -7.89 -9.69
C VAL A 63 13.83 -7.44 -10.94
N ASN A 64 12.50 -7.59 -10.90
CA ASN A 64 11.61 -7.14 -11.98
C ASN A 64 11.18 -5.67 -11.73
N TRP A 65 12.09 -4.72 -11.95
CA TRP A 65 11.81 -3.28 -11.78
C TRP A 65 10.63 -2.79 -12.62
N LEU A 66 10.50 -3.32 -13.84
CA LEU A 66 9.41 -2.93 -14.73
C LEU A 66 8.05 -3.36 -14.16
N GLY A 67 7.96 -4.57 -13.64
CA GLY A 67 6.75 -5.08 -13.01
C GLY A 67 6.38 -4.31 -11.74
N THR A 68 7.37 -4.05 -10.87
CA THR A 68 7.20 -3.27 -9.64
C THR A 68 6.73 -1.84 -9.95
N TRP A 69 7.36 -1.18 -10.92
CA TRP A 69 6.95 0.16 -11.37
C TRP A 69 5.54 0.16 -11.98
N THR A 70 5.21 -0.86 -12.78
CA THR A 70 3.87 -1.00 -13.38
C THR A 70 2.80 -1.17 -12.30
N LEU A 71 3.07 -1.97 -11.27
CA LEU A 71 2.18 -2.13 -10.12
C LEU A 71 2.02 -0.80 -9.36
N MET A 72 3.11 -0.12 -9.04
CA MET A 72 3.06 1.18 -8.37
C MET A 72 2.30 2.22 -9.20
N ARG A 73 2.57 2.28 -10.51
CA ARG A 73 1.84 3.18 -11.43
C ARG A 73 0.34 2.86 -11.49
N ARG A 74 -0.03 1.57 -11.44
CA ARG A 74 -1.44 1.15 -11.35
C ARG A 74 -2.09 1.70 -10.07
N GLU A 75 -1.42 1.57 -8.93
CA GLU A 75 -1.90 2.09 -7.65
C GLU A 75 -2.05 3.63 -7.69
N ILE A 76 -1.08 4.34 -8.27
CA ILE A 76 -1.15 5.79 -8.44
C ILE A 76 -2.33 6.19 -9.33
N LYS A 77 -2.47 5.56 -10.50
CA LYS A 77 -3.60 5.84 -11.39
C LYS A 77 -4.95 5.57 -10.73
N ARG A 78 -5.04 4.50 -9.92
CA ARG A 78 -6.26 4.13 -9.20
C ARG A 78 -6.76 5.26 -8.30
N PHE A 79 -5.92 5.83 -7.45
CA PHE A 79 -6.35 6.91 -6.59
C PHE A 79 -6.49 8.26 -7.33
N MET A 80 -5.72 8.47 -8.40
CA MET A 80 -5.86 9.66 -9.24
C MET A 80 -7.18 9.68 -10.03
N ASN A 81 -7.71 8.53 -10.42
CA ASN A 81 -9.03 8.45 -11.08
C ASN A 81 -10.17 8.91 -10.16
N VAL A 82 -9.96 8.87 -8.84
CA VAL A 82 -10.92 9.37 -7.83
C VAL A 82 -10.32 10.56 -7.06
N TRP A 83 -9.65 11.47 -7.79
CA TRP A 83 -8.89 12.59 -7.21
C TRP A 83 -9.73 13.46 -6.28
N SER A 84 -11.02 13.65 -6.59
CA SER A 84 -11.94 14.41 -5.74
C SER A 84 -12.07 13.81 -4.34
N GLN A 85 -12.20 12.48 -4.22
CA GLN A 85 -12.23 11.81 -2.92
C GLN A 85 -10.84 11.73 -2.28
N THR A 86 -9.79 11.65 -3.09
CA THR A 86 -8.42 11.48 -2.60
C THR A 86 -7.80 12.79 -2.11
N VAL A 87 -8.14 13.90 -2.72
CA VAL A 87 -7.55 15.23 -2.45
C VAL A 87 -8.56 16.18 -1.84
N MET A 88 -9.74 16.37 -2.48
CA MET A 88 -10.71 17.36 -2.02
C MET A 88 -11.36 16.99 -0.68
N ALA A 89 -11.78 15.73 -0.49
CA ALA A 89 -12.41 15.34 0.76
C ALA A 89 -11.47 15.46 1.97
N PRO A 90 -10.21 14.98 1.93
CA PRO A 90 -9.25 15.22 3.01
C PRO A 90 -8.97 16.71 3.25
N LEU A 91 -8.85 17.52 2.21
CA LEU A 91 -8.59 18.95 2.32
C LEU A 91 -9.77 19.69 2.99
N ILE A 92 -10.99 19.40 2.55
CA ILE A 92 -12.21 19.97 3.16
C ILE A 92 -12.33 19.54 4.63
N ASN A 93 -12.11 18.26 4.94
CA ASN A 93 -12.16 17.77 6.31
C ASN A 93 -11.08 18.44 7.19
N ALA A 94 -9.85 18.50 6.72
CA ALA A 94 -8.76 19.18 7.44
C ALA A 94 -9.09 20.66 7.66
N GLY A 95 -9.57 21.36 6.63
CA GLY A 95 -9.98 22.75 6.72
C GLY A 95 -11.14 22.98 7.69
N LEU A 96 -12.17 22.10 7.67
CA LEU A 96 -13.29 22.16 8.61
C LEU A 96 -12.84 21.91 10.06
N PHE A 97 -11.98 20.93 10.29
CA PHE A 97 -11.40 20.69 11.61
C PHE A 97 -10.64 21.90 12.11
N LEU A 98 -9.74 22.45 11.29
CA LEU A 98 -8.99 23.67 11.63
C LEU A 98 -9.95 24.82 11.94
N LEU A 99 -10.94 25.06 11.10
CA LEU A 99 -11.91 26.14 11.26
C LEU A 99 -12.70 26.01 12.57
N ILE A 100 -13.28 24.81 12.82
CA ILE A 100 -14.09 24.54 14.00
C ILE A 100 -13.26 24.69 15.27
N PHE A 101 -12.10 24.06 15.34
CA PHE A 101 -11.24 24.13 16.52
C PHE A 101 -10.70 25.55 16.77
N THR A 102 -10.44 26.29 15.71
CA THR A 102 -10.04 27.69 15.80
C THR A 102 -11.12 28.58 16.38
N ILE A 103 -12.35 28.48 15.85
CA ILE A 103 -13.45 29.35 16.27
C ILE A 103 -13.99 28.92 17.66
N ALA A 104 -14.15 27.61 17.89
CA ALA A 104 -14.78 27.11 19.09
C ALA A 104 -13.84 27.08 20.30
N ILE A 105 -12.56 26.80 20.12
CA ILE A 105 -11.62 26.52 21.20
C ILE A 105 -10.47 27.53 21.23
N GLY A 106 -10.07 28.06 20.07
CA GLY A 106 -8.92 28.97 19.94
C GLY A 106 -8.92 30.14 20.92
N PRO A 107 -10.01 30.90 21.07
CA PRO A 107 -10.06 32.05 21.98
C PRO A 107 -9.94 31.69 23.47
N GLN A 108 -10.26 30.45 23.84
CA GLN A 108 -10.31 30.00 25.24
C GLN A 108 -9.03 29.28 25.68
N ARG A 109 -8.22 28.75 24.76
CA ARG A 109 -7.13 27.85 25.10
C ARG A 109 -5.76 28.51 25.15
N GLY A 110 -5.61 29.70 24.57
CA GLY A 110 -4.31 30.38 24.54
C GLY A 110 -3.24 29.61 23.76
N ASP A 111 -1.98 29.90 24.05
CA ASP A 111 -0.83 29.26 23.42
C ASP A 111 -0.60 27.85 23.96
N VAL A 112 -0.23 26.92 23.08
CA VAL A 112 0.18 25.55 23.42
C VAL A 112 1.64 25.39 23.02
N MET A 113 2.48 25.01 23.98
CA MET A 113 3.93 24.90 23.77
C MET A 113 4.58 26.18 23.19
N GLY A 114 4.05 27.35 23.55
CA GLY A 114 4.58 28.66 23.13
C GLY A 114 4.19 29.05 21.69
N VAL A 115 3.29 28.35 21.04
CA VAL A 115 2.73 28.71 19.71
C VAL A 115 1.21 28.83 19.77
N PRO A 116 0.60 29.68 18.93
CA PRO A 116 -0.86 29.79 18.87
C PRO A 116 -1.50 28.43 18.59
N PHE A 117 -2.60 28.14 19.26
CA PHE A 117 -3.28 26.82 19.18
C PHE A 117 -3.58 26.36 17.74
N MET A 118 -3.94 27.29 16.85
CA MET A 118 -4.16 27.00 15.43
C MET A 118 -2.92 26.47 14.73
N VAL A 119 -1.78 27.12 14.97
CA VAL A 119 -0.48 26.76 14.41
C VAL A 119 -0.05 25.39 14.91
N PHE A 120 -0.32 25.09 16.20
CA PHE A 120 -0.08 23.79 16.80
C PHE A 120 -0.93 22.66 16.19
N LEU A 121 -2.18 22.94 15.82
CA LEU A 121 -3.11 21.94 15.25
C LEU A 121 -2.75 21.53 13.82
N ALA A 122 -2.24 22.47 13.00
CA ALA A 122 -2.04 22.24 11.58
C ALA A 122 -1.18 21.01 11.26
N PRO A 123 0.03 20.82 11.85
CA PRO A 123 0.85 19.62 11.63
C PRO A 123 0.16 18.33 12.07
N GLY A 124 -0.59 18.36 13.19
CA GLY A 124 -1.34 17.22 13.70
C GLY A 124 -2.40 16.74 12.73
N ILE A 125 -3.25 17.65 12.26
CA ILE A 125 -4.32 17.36 11.29
C ILE A 125 -3.74 16.92 9.94
N LEU A 126 -2.67 17.57 9.47
CA LEU A 126 -1.95 17.16 8.27
C LEU A 126 -1.52 15.69 8.38
N THR A 127 -0.80 15.36 9.44
CA THR A 127 -0.24 14.03 9.62
C THR A 127 -1.32 12.99 9.79
N MET A 128 -2.35 13.25 10.61
CA MET A 128 -3.50 12.36 10.77
C MET A 128 -4.15 12.05 9.42
N THR A 129 -4.34 13.06 8.58
CA THR A 129 -4.93 12.90 7.25
C THR A 129 -4.04 12.07 6.33
N VAL A 130 -2.73 12.30 6.35
CA VAL A 130 -1.74 11.55 5.57
C VAL A 130 -1.76 10.05 5.94
N ILE A 131 -1.65 9.73 7.23
CA ILE A 131 -1.62 8.34 7.69
C ILE A 131 -2.91 7.59 7.36
N GLN A 132 -4.07 8.23 7.52
CA GLN A 132 -5.36 7.63 7.15
C GLN A 132 -5.47 7.37 5.64
N ASN A 133 -5.00 8.30 4.81
CA ASN A 133 -5.00 8.13 3.36
C ASN A 133 -4.02 7.06 2.87
N ALA A 134 -2.84 6.97 3.48
CA ALA A 134 -1.87 5.92 3.19
C ALA A 134 -2.42 4.52 3.54
N PHE A 135 -3.07 4.37 4.72
CA PHE A 135 -3.77 3.16 5.12
C PHE A 135 -4.88 2.78 4.14
N ALA A 136 -5.77 3.74 3.83
CA ALA A 136 -6.89 3.52 2.92
C ALA A 136 -6.44 3.11 1.52
N ASN A 137 -5.27 3.56 1.04
CA ASN A 137 -4.76 3.18 -0.27
C ASN A 137 -4.52 1.67 -0.39
N THR A 138 -3.68 1.12 0.44
CA THR A 138 -3.31 -0.31 0.38
C THR A 138 -4.43 -1.22 0.82
N SER A 139 -5.16 -0.85 1.88
CA SER A 139 -6.26 -1.67 2.41
C SER A 139 -7.38 -1.82 1.39
N SER A 140 -7.83 -0.70 0.77
CA SER A 140 -8.89 -0.74 -0.24
C SER A 140 -8.44 -1.46 -1.51
N SER A 141 -7.17 -1.30 -1.94
CA SER A 141 -6.66 -1.95 -3.14
C SER A 141 -6.69 -3.47 -3.02
N LEU A 142 -6.10 -4.00 -1.95
CA LEU A 142 -6.02 -5.44 -1.72
C LEU A 142 -7.39 -6.06 -1.45
N ALA A 143 -8.22 -5.40 -0.62
CA ALA A 143 -9.55 -5.91 -0.34
C ALA A 143 -10.44 -5.91 -1.58
N SER A 144 -10.41 -4.84 -2.41
CA SER A 144 -11.12 -4.83 -3.69
C SER A 144 -10.69 -5.97 -4.59
N ALA A 145 -9.38 -6.16 -4.78
CA ALA A 145 -8.85 -7.23 -5.61
C ALA A 145 -9.27 -8.62 -5.12
N LYS A 146 -9.31 -8.81 -3.78
CA LYS A 146 -9.72 -10.07 -3.16
C LYS A 146 -11.22 -10.31 -3.27
N ILE A 147 -12.05 -9.32 -2.93
CA ILE A 147 -13.52 -9.43 -2.93
C ILE A 147 -14.07 -9.62 -4.35
N GLN A 148 -13.43 -8.96 -5.35
CA GLN A 148 -13.80 -9.09 -6.77
C GLN A 148 -13.21 -10.34 -7.44
N GLY A 149 -12.38 -11.13 -6.74
CA GLY A 149 -11.70 -12.31 -7.28
C GLY A 149 -10.51 -12.00 -8.21
N ASN A 150 -10.19 -10.73 -8.43
CA ASN A 150 -9.13 -10.28 -9.35
C ASN A 150 -7.72 -10.31 -8.73
N ILE A 151 -7.58 -10.82 -7.51
CA ILE A 151 -6.27 -10.91 -6.85
C ILE A 151 -5.31 -11.81 -7.60
N VAL A 152 -5.83 -12.81 -8.31
CA VAL A 152 -5.06 -13.73 -9.15
C VAL A 152 -4.31 -12.96 -10.24
N ASP A 153 -4.93 -11.97 -10.88
CA ASP A 153 -4.32 -11.13 -11.92
C ASP A 153 -3.10 -10.36 -11.40
N THR A 154 -3.07 -10.05 -10.11
CA THR A 154 -1.93 -9.39 -9.47
C THR A 154 -0.82 -10.37 -9.06
N LEU A 155 -1.19 -11.62 -8.78
CA LEU A 155 -0.27 -12.68 -8.34
C LEU A 155 0.30 -13.50 -9.51
N MET A 156 -0.36 -13.52 -10.69
CA MET A 156 0.10 -14.24 -11.88
C MET A 156 1.39 -13.66 -12.51
N PRO A 157 1.60 -12.33 -12.58
CA PRO A 157 2.86 -11.81 -13.07
C PRO A 157 4.05 -12.31 -12.25
N PRO A 158 5.23 -12.51 -12.85
CA PRO A 158 6.41 -13.02 -12.16
C PRO A 158 7.02 -11.92 -11.26
N LEU A 159 6.28 -11.57 -10.20
CA LEU A 159 6.67 -10.63 -9.17
C LEU A 159 7.01 -11.39 -7.88
N SER A 160 8.15 -11.06 -7.29
CA SER A 160 8.51 -11.55 -5.96
C SER A 160 7.65 -10.88 -4.88
N ALA A 161 7.57 -11.49 -3.69
CA ALA A 161 6.85 -10.90 -2.56
C ALA A 161 7.37 -9.51 -2.18
N VAL A 162 8.67 -9.26 -2.34
CA VAL A 162 9.28 -7.95 -2.08
C VAL A 162 8.78 -6.92 -3.09
N GLU A 163 8.75 -7.27 -4.37
CA GLU A 163 8.28 -6.40 -5.44
C GLU A 163 6.80 -6.04 -5.30
N LEU A 164 5.97 -7.00 -4.87
CA LEU A 164 4.57 -6.76 -4.55
C LEU A 164 4.42 -5.77 -3.38
N VAL A 165 5.14 -6.00 -2.29
CA VAL A 165 5.11 -5.11 -1.11
C VAL A 165 5.56 -3.71 -1.48
N VAL A 166 6.69 -3.58 -2.20
CA VAL A 166 7.22 -2.28 -2.65
C VAL A 166 6.23 -1.56 -3.58
N GLY A 167 5.60 -2.28 -4.52
CA GLY A 167 4.63 -1.70 -5.45
C GLY A 167 3.39 -1.14 -4.74
N TYR A 168 2.81 -1.89 -3.81
CA TYR A 168 1.65 -1.43 -3.03
C TYR A 168 1.98 -0.29 -2.08
N ILE A 169 3.07 -0.41 -1.32
CA ILE A 169 3.50 0.63 -0.37
C ILE A 169 3.95 1.88 -1.11
N GLY A 170 4.63 1.74 -2.26
CA GLY A 170 4.95 2.87 -3.12
C GLY A 170 3.71 3.67 -3.55
N GLY A 171 2.60 2.99 -3.84
CA GLY A 171 1.31 3.63 -4.07
C GLY A 171 0.76 4.39 -2.85
N ALA A 172 0.89 3.81 -1.64
CA ALA A 172 0.47 4.45 -0.40
C ALA A 172 1.31 5.70 -0.07
N VAL A 173 2.64 5.59 -0.24
CA VAL A 173 3.57 6.70 -0.07
C VAL A 173 3.27 7.84 -1.06
N ALA A 174 3.03 7.52 -2.34
CA ALA A 174 2.68 8.52 -3.34
C ALA A 174 1.37 9.24 -2.99
N ARG A 175 0.35 8.51 -2.52
CA ARG A 175 -0.92 9.11 -2.06
C ARG A 175 -0.73 9.94 -0.80
N GLY A 176 -0.01 9.44 0.20
CA GLY A 176 0.29 10.16 1.44
C GLY A 176 1.08 11.44 1.16
N ALA A 177 2.10 11.38 0.30
CA ALA A 177 2.89 12.53 -0.09
C ALA A 177 2.06 13.59 -0.83
N LEU A 178 1.19 13.18 -1.75
CA LEU A 178 0.27 14.10 -2.45
C LEU A 178 -0.63 14.83 -1.46
N VAL A 179 -1.25 14.12 -0.53
CA VAL A 179 -2.12 14.70 0.50
C VAL A 179 -1.32 15.62 1.42
N ALA A 180 -0.10 15.23 1.82
CA ALA A 180 0.78 16.06 2.65
C ALA A 180 1.11 17.38 1.96
N VAL A 181 1.49 17.35 0.68
CA VAL A 181 1.80 18.58 -0.10
C VAL A 181 0.60 19.50 -0.18
N VAL A 182 -0.58 18.96 -0.50
CA VAL A 182 -1.80 19.77 -0.64
C VAL A 182 -2.18 20.44 0.68
N ILE A 183 -2.16 19.70 1.81
CA ILE A 183 -2.52 20.25 3.12
C ILE A 183 -1.43 21.21 3.63
N ALA A 184 -0.15 20.91 3.36
CA ALA A 184 0.96 21.79 3.73
C ALA A 184 0.87 23.13 3.01
N ILE A 185 0.57 23.13 1.69
CA ILE A 185 0.32 24.36 0.93
C ILE A 185 -0.90 25.11 1.51
N GLY A 186 -1.99 24.38 1.78
CA GLY A 186 -3.17 24.98 2.41
C GLY A 186 -2.85 25.63 3.76
N SER A 187 -2.12 24.96 4.64
CA SER A 187 -1.73 25.51 5.95
C SER A 187 -0.78 26.70 5.83
N ALA A 188 0.12 26.71 4.85
CA ALA A 188 1.00 27.84 4.59
C ALA A 188 0.23 29.07 4.08
N VAL A 189 -0.73 28.87 3.17
CA VAL A 189 -1.53 29.97 2.57
C VAL A 189 -2.53 30.54 3.56
N PHE A 190 -3.27 29.69 4.29
CA PHE A 190 -4.37 30.13 5.16
C PHE A 190 -3.94 30.47 6.58
N LEU A 191 -2.90 29.83 7.11
CA LEU A 191 -2.47 29.98 8.50
C LEU A 191 -1.07 30.61 8.62
N GLY A 192 -0.37 30.82 7.52
CA GLY A 192 1.01 31.30 7.54
C GLY A 192 2.00 30.31 8.17
N VAL A 193 1.63 29.04 8.33
CA VAL A 193 2.49 28.01 8.92
C VAL A 193 3.56 27.60 7.92
N GLY A 194 4.80 28.01 8.19
CA GLY A 194 5.98 27.64 7.40
C GLY A 194 6.51 26.26 7.74
N MET A 195 7.64 25.90 7.12
CA MET A 195 8.41 24.69 7.44
C MET A 195 9.78 25.14 7.99
N GLN A 196 10.03 24.92 9.28
CA GLN A 196 11.32 25.26 9.88
C GLN A 196 12.40 24.23 9.52
N ALA A 197 12.04 22.96 9.48
CA ALA A 197 12.94 21.88 9.15
C ALA A 197 12.25 20.88 8.15
N PRO A 198 12.18 21.23 6.84
CA PRO A 198 11.42 20.48 5.84
C PRO A 198 11.91 19.02 5.68
N LEU A 199 13.19 18.76 5.94
CA LEU A 199 13.74 17.42 5.88
C LEU A 199 13.03 16.46 6.86
N TRP A 200 12.77 16.92 8.09
CA TRP A 200 12.05 16.12 9.10
C TRP A 200 10.60 15.86 8.69
N VAL A 201 9.93 16.86 8.10
CA VAL A 201 8.58 16.69 7.56
C VAL A 201 8.57 15.58 6.51
N VAL A 202 9.48 15.63 5.54
CA VAL A 202 9.58 14.62 4.48
C VAL A 202 9.86 13.24 5.06
N VAL A 203 10.83 13.12 5.99
CA VAL A 203 11.19 11.84 6.60
C VAL A 203 10.01 11.22 7.35
N PHE A 204 9.33 11.99 8.22
CA PHE A 204 8.22 11.45 9.00
C PHE A 204 6.96 11.21 8.17
N VAL A 205 6.68 12.00 7.14
CA VAL A 205 5.59 11.73 6.17
C VAL A 205 5.86 10.43 5.40
N LEU A 206 7.10 10.20 4.97
CA LEU A 206 7.47 8.96 4.29
C LEU A 206 7.36 7.75 5.21
N LEU A 207 7.95 7.81 6.40
CA LEU A 207 7.91 6.71 7.38
C LEU A 207 6.47 6.43 7.83
N GLY A 208 5.68 7.46 8.13
CA GLY A 208 4.28 7.32 8.47
C GLY A 208 3.45 6.70 7.34
N SER A 209 3.71 7.09 6.09
CA SER A 209 3.04 6.50 4.92
C SER A 209 3.46 5.05 4.68
N ILE A 210 4.71 4.69 4.91
CA ILE A 210 5.21 3.30 4.84
C ILE A 210 4.56 2.45 5.93
N LEU A 211 4.57 2.92 7.17
CA LEU A 211 3.97 2.23 8.31
C LEU A 211 2.48 1.97 8.06
N MET A 212 1.74 3.01 7.70
CA MET A 212 0.29 2.93 7.49
C MET A 212 -0.08 2.19 6.21
N GLY A 213 0.73 2.32 5.16
CA GLY A 213 0.61 1.51 3.95
C GLY A 213 0.79 0.02 4.25
N GLY A 214 1.76 -0.33 5.10
CA GLY A 214 1.99 -1.71 5.56
C GLY A 214 0.83 -2.23 6.42
N LEU A 215 0.35 -1.47 7.40
CA LEU A 215 -0.83 -1.82 8.20
C LEU A 215 -2.08 -1.96 7.34
N GLY A 216 -2.25 -1.07 6.35
CA GLY A 216 -3.33 -1.15 5.37
C GLY A 216 -3.24 -2.42 4.52
N MET A 217 -2.02 -2.85 4.14
CA MET A 217 -1.80 -4.12 3.45
C MET A 217 -2.21 -5.31 4.32
N ILE A 218 -1.81 -5.35 5.60
CA ILE A 218 -2.20 -6.38 6.56
C ILE A 218 -3.73 -6.43 6.70
N ALA A 219 -4.37 -5.28 6.89
CA ALA A 219 -5.81 -5.17 6.99
C ALA A 219 -6.53 -5.65 5.72
N GLY A 220 -6.03 -5.27 4.53
CA GLY A 220 -6.58 -5.71 3.24
C GLY A 220 -6.46 -7.22 2.99
N ILE A 221 -5.35 -7.83 3.42
CA ILE A 221 -5.16 -9.30 3.37
C ILE A 221 -6.13 -9.99 4.34
N PHE A 222 -6.31 -9.43 5.54
CA PHE A 222 -7.18 -10.01 6.57
C PHE A 222 -8.65 -9.90 6.23
N ALA A 223 -9.09 -8.76 5.69
CA ALA A 223 -10.48 -8.47 5.41
C ALA A 223 -11.04 -9.32 4.26
N ASN A 224 -12.25 -9.84 4.46
CA ASN A 224 -13.03 -10.56 3.45
C ASN A 224 -14.24 -9.74 2.96
N LYS A 225 -14.57 -8.63 3.66
CA LYS A 225 -15.67 -7.72 3.33
C LYS A 225 -15.21 -6.28 3.56
N PHE A 226 -15.80 -5.33 2.82
CA PHE A 226 -15.51 -3.90 3.02
C PHE A 226 -15.89 -3.40 4.42
N ASP A 227 -16.95 -3.96 5.03
CA ASP A 227 -17.36 -3.60 6.38
C ASP A 227 -16.27 -3.87 7.43
N GLN A 228 -15.47 -4.94 7.24
CA GLN A 228 -14.35 -5.24 8.13
C GLN A 228 -13.24 -4.19 8.03
N LEU A 229 -12.97 -3.67 6.82
CA LEU A 229 -12.02 -2.56 6.65
C LEU A 229 -12.50 -1.29 7.31
N SER A 230 -13.78 -0.96 7.12
CA SER A 230 -14.41 0.20 7.77
C SER A 230 -14.37 0.07 9.28
N ALA A 231 -14.61 -1.13 9.81
CA ALA A 231 -14.50 -1.40 11.24
C ALA A 231 -13.07 -1.20 11.75
N ILE A 232 -12.05 -1.75 11.07
CA ILE A 232 -10.64 -1.55 11.44
C ILE A 232 -10.28 -0.05 11.40
N SER A 233 -10.69 0.65 10.35
CA SER A 233 -10.42 2.08 10.21
C SER A 233 -11.03 2.91 11.32
N ASN A 234 -12.33 2.68 11.60
CA ASN A 234 -13.09 3.50 12.53
C ASN A 234 -12.85 3.14 14.01
N PHE A 235 -12.65 1.86 14.32
CA PHE A 235 -12.49 1.42 15.71
C PHE A 235 -11.04 1.29 16.16
N LEU A 236 -10.09 1.19 15.23
CA LEU A 236 -8.68 1.03 15.58
C LEU A 236 -7.84 2.24 15.12
N ILE A 237 -7.83 2.53 13.82
CA ILE A 237 -6.92 3.55 13.27
C ILE A 237 -7.32 4.95 13.73
N THR A 238 -8.59 5.30 13.64
CA THR A 238 -9.07 6.64 14.01
C THR A 238 -8.85 6.94 15.49
N PRO A 239 -9.22 6.09 16.46
CA PRO A 239 -8.94 6.36 17.88
C PRO A 239 -7.45 6.45 18.20
N LEU A 240 -6.62 5.57 17.60
CA LEU A 240 -5.18 5.65 17.77
C LEU A 240 -4.57 6.94 17.24
N ALA A 241 -5.08 7.46 16.11
CA ALA A 241 -4.66 8.74 15.56
C ALA A 241 -5.08 9.92 16.47
N PHE A 242 -6.27 9.87 17.06
CA PHE A 242 -6.70 10.88 18.05
C PHE A 242 -5.85 10.85 19.32
N LEU A 243 -5.54 9.66 19.82
CA LEU A 243 -4.70 9.48 21.02
C LEU A 243 -3.24 9.89 20.82
N SER A 244 -2.82 10.08 19.58
CA SER A 244 -1.44 10.39 19.19
C SER A 244 -1.06 11.89 19.32
N GLY A 245 -1.80 12.68 20.09
CA GLY A 245 -1.47 14.10 20.30
C GLY A 245 -1.79 15.00 19.09
N THR A 246 -2.75 14.59 18.25
CA THR A 246 -3.17 15.40 17.09
C THR A 246 -3.72 16.77 17.52
N PHE A 247 -4.49 16.82 18.61
CA PHE A 247 -5.25 18.01 19.06
C PHE A 247 -4.74 18.60 20.39
N TYR A 248 -3.76 18.00 21.01
CA TYR A 248 -3.21 18.38 22.31
C TYR A 248 -1.76 17.93 22.46
N SER A 249 -1.01 18.58 23.36
CA SER A 249 0.29 18.06 23.80
C SER A 249 0.07 16.89 24.77
N ILE A 250 0.90 15.87 24.67
CA ILE A 250 0.83 14.68 25.54
C ILE A 250 1.06 15.02 27.00
N GLU A 251 1.82 16.07 27.31
CA GLU A 251 2.04 16.54 28.67
C GLU A 251 0.75 16.92 29.41
N ALA A 252 -0.30 17.31 28.67
CA ALA A 252 -1.61 17.65 29.23
C ALA A 252 -2.45 16.42 29.64
N LEU A 253 -2.00 15.20 29.32
CA LEU A 253 -2.74 13.97 29.63
C LEU A 253 -2.39 13.39 31.01
N PRO A 254 -3.29 12.60 31.63
CA PRO A 254 -2.96 11.77 32.79
C PRO A 254 -1.82 10.79 32.49
N PRO A 255 -0.98 10.43 33.50
CA PRO A 255 0.22 9.60 33.30
C PRO A 255 -0.03 8.27 32.58
N PHE A 256 -1.18 7.63 32.84
CA PHE A 256 -1.58 6.40 32.15
C PHE A 256 -1.75 6.61 30.63
N MET A 257 -2.41 7.71 30.24
CA MET A 257 -2.61 8.02 28.81
C MET A 257 -1.32 8.48 28.14
N GLN A 258 -0.41 9.16 28.86
CA GLN A 258 0.91 9.48 28.37
C GLN A 258 1.70 8.21 28.01
N ALA A 259 1.71 7.22 28.91
CA ALA A 259 2.38 5.94 28.67
C ALA A 259 1.81 5.21 27.45
N LEU A 260 0.48 5.23 27.28
CA LEU A 260 -0.18 4.62 26.13
C LEU A 260 0.15 5.36 24.80
N SER A 261 0.23 6.69 24.86
CA SER A 261 0.64 7.52 23.71
C SER A 261 2.10 7.26 23.32
N HIS A 262 3.01 7.15 24.28
CA HIS A 262 4.41 6.81 24.01
C HIS A 262 4.60 5.39 23.46
N ALA A 263 3.70 4.45 23.76
CA ALA A 263 3.70 3.12 23.15
C ALA A 263 3.17 3.12 21.70
N ASN A 264 2.50 4.19 21.28
CA ASN A 264 1.89 4.32 19.98
C ASN A 264 2.86 4.95 18.94
N PRO A 265 3.29 4.23 17.89
CA PRO A 265 4.19 4.79 16.89
C PRO A 265 3.59 5.97 16.11
N PHE A 266 2.26 6.12 16.07
CA PHE A 266 1.60 7.24 15.39
C PHE A 266 1.87 8.58 16.09
N PHE A 267 2.05 8.56 17.42
CA PHE A 267 2.46 9.73 18.16
C PHE A 267 3.78 10.30 17.61
N TYR A 268 4.79 9.48 17.46
CA TYR A 268 6.10 9.91 16.96
C TYR A 268 6.07 10.40 15.51
N VAL A 269 5.16 9.88 14.68
CA VAL A 269 4.97 10.40 13.31
C VAL A 269 4.40 11.81 13.36
N ILE A 270 3.37 12.05 14.18
CA ILE A 270 2.72 13.36 14.32
C ILE A 270 3.68 14.36 14.93
N ASP A 271 4.36 13.98 16.00
CA ASP A 271 5.29 14.82 16.73
C ASP A 271 6.51 15.20 15.87
N GLY A 272 7.04 14.25 15.08
CA GLY A 272 8.15 14.51 14.16
C GLY A 272 7.79 15.45 13.01
N VAL A 273 6.57 15.35 12.47
CA VAL A 273 6.07 16.33 11.47
C VAL A 273 5.85 17.69 12.12
N ARG A 274 5.34 17.73 13.36
CA ARG A 274 5.17 18.96 14.14
C ARG A 274 6.49 19.65 14.35
N TYR A 275 7.52 18.93 14.80
CA TYR A 275 8.86 19.46 14.89
C TYR A 275 9.35 20.06 13.57
N GLY A 276 9.15 19.35 12.47
CA GLY A 276 9.59 19.80 11.15
C GLY A 276 8.86 21.06 10.64
N MET A 277 7.59 21.25 11.00
CA MET A 277 6.80 22.42 10.59
C MET A 277 6.99 23.63 11.51
N ILE A 278 6.88 23.44 12.81
CA ILE A 278 6.81 24.54 13.79
C ILE A 278 7.96 24.57 14.79
N GLY A 279 8.88 23.61 14.72
CA GLY A 279 10.06 23.55 15.60
C GLY A 279 9.79 23.07 17.04
N VAL A 280 8.54 22.68 17.36
CA VAL A 280 8.12 22.26 18.70
C VAL A 280 7.74 20.80 18.68
N SER A 281 8.15 20.04 19.69
CA SER A 281 7.84 18.60 19.82
C SER A 281 7.75 18.19 21.28
N ASP A 282 6.90 17.21 21.58
CA ASP A 282 6.78 16.57 22.89
C ASP A 282 7.90 15.54 23.15
N SER A 283 8.59 15.07 22.09
CA SER A 283 9.65 14.06 22.16
C SER A 283 10.82 14.40 21.23
N SER A 284 12.00 13.84 21.50
CA SER A 284 13.13 14.02 20.57
C SER A 284 12.83 13.40 19.20
N PRO A 285 13.03 14.15 18.07
CA PRO A 285 12.81 13.62 16.72
C PRO A 285 13.64 12.37 16.41
N TRP A 286 14.82 12.22 17.04
CA TRP A 286 15.67 11.04 16.87
C TRP A 286 15.07 9.78 17.49
N ILE A 287 14.45 9.92 18.67
CA ILE A 287 13.71 8.82 19.31
C ILE A 287 12.53 8.44 18.42
N GLY A 288 11.81 9.44 17.93
CA GLY A 288 10.71 9.22 16.98
C GLY A 288 11.13 8.45 15.72
N LEU A 289 12.25 8.85 15.11
CA LEU A 289 12.83 8.17 13.95
C LEU A 289 13.12 6.69 14.24
N LEU A 290 13.70 6.40 15.40
CA LEU A 290 14.05 5.04 15.79
C LEU A 290 12.79 4.18 16.03
N VAL A 291 11.82 4.69 16.78
CA VAL A 291 10.57 3.96 17.09
C VAL A 291 9.75 3.70 15.84
N VAL A 292 9.53 4.73 15.00
CA VAL A 292 8.78 4.56 13.75
C VAL A 292 9.53 3.66 12.77
N GLY A 293 10.86 3.81 12.68
CA GLY A 293 11.70 2.95 11.86
C GLY A 293 11.61 1.47 12.28
N ALA A 294 11.69 1.19 13.58
CA ALA A 294 11.52 -0.16 14.11
C ALA A 294 10.10 -0.72 13.82
N ALA A 295 9.07 0.09 14.03
CA ALA A 295 7.69 -0.28 13.70
C ALA A 295 7.53 -0.60 12.20
N CYS A 296 8.12 0.21 11.32
CA CYS A 296 8.14 -0.06 9.87
C CYS A 296 8.79 -1.41 9.56
N VAL A 297 9.94 -1.72 10.14
CA VAL A 297 10.64 -3.01 9.92
C VAL A 297 9.76 -4.19 10.34
N VAL A 298 9.11 -4.10 11.50
CA VAL A 298 8.20 -5.15 11.99
C VAL A 298 7.01 -5.34 11.04
N VAL A 299 6.32 -4.25 10.68
CA VAL A 299 5.15 -4.29 9.81
C VAL A 299 5.50 -4.79 8.41
N LEU A 300 6.60 -4.31 7.83
CA LEU A 300 7.09 -4.78 6.54
C LEU A 300 7.49 -6.26 6.58
N GLY A 301 8.10 -6.71 7.67
CA GLY A 301 8.44 -8.12 7.90
C GLY A 301 7.19 -9.02 7.88
N VAL A 302 6.11 -8.59 8.56
CA VAL A 302 4.82 -9.30 8.53
C VAL A 302 4.21 -9.30 7.12
N CYS A 303 4.20 -8.16 6.43
CA CYS A 303 3.72 -8.06 5.06
C CYS A 303 4.47 -9.01 4.11
N LEU A 304 5.80 -9.03 4.19
CA LEU A 304 6.64 -9.90 3.39
C LEU A 304 6.38 -11.38 3.70
N ARG A 305 6.24 -11.73 4.97
CA ARG A 305 5.94 -13.10 5.38
C ARG A 305 4.59 -13.56 4.83
N TRP A 306 3.53 -12.75 4.95
CA TRP A 306 2.21 -13.09 4.47
C TRP A 306 2.14 -13.17 2.93
N MET A 307 2.82 -12.27 2.24
CA MET A 307 2.92 -12.32 0.78
C MET A 307 3.71 -13.55 0.29
N ARG A 308 4.78 -13.96 0.99
CA ARG A 308 5.55 -15.17 0.64
C ARG A 308 4.77 -16.45 0.89
N THR A 309 4.01 -16.52 1.98
CA THR A 309 3.23 -17.72 2.35
C THR A 309 1.90 -17.80 1.61
N GLY A 310 1.44 -16.72 0.96
CA GLY A 310 0.12 -16.63 0.36
C GLY A 310 -1.02 -16.68 1.40
N TYR A 311 -0.73 -16.29 2.65
CA TYR A 311 -1.69 -16.35 3.74
C TYR A 311 -2.94 -15.52 3.43
N ARG A 312 -4.12 -16.14 3.47
CA ARG A 312 -5.44 -15.54 3.18
C ARG A 312 -5.55 -14.81 1.82
N LEU A 313 -4.62 -15.01 0.89
CA LEU A 313 -4.70 -14.46 -0.46
C LEU A 313 -5.53 -15.34 -1.40
N LYS A 314 -5.72 -16.61 -1.05
CA LYS A 314 -6.65 -17.51 -1.75
C LYS A 314 -7.98 -17.52 -0.99
N SER A 315 -9.04 -17.11 -1.66
CA SER A 315 -10.44 -17.31 -1.23
C SER A 315 -10.82 -18.78 -1.36
#